data_68c173707d329178329278571b2d3acc
#
_entry.id   68c173707d329178329278571b2d3acc
#
_cell.length_a   1.000
_cell.length_b   1.000
_cell.length_c   1.000
_cell.angle_alpha   90.00
_cell.angle_beta   90.00
_cell.angle_gamma   90.00
#
_symmetry.space_group_name_H-M   'P 1'
#
loop_
_entity.id
_entity.type
_entity.pdbx_description
1 polymer ?
#
loop_
_entity_poly.entity_id
_entity_poly.type
_entity_poly.pdbx_seq_one_letter_code
_entity_poly.pdbx_strand_id
1 'polypeptide(L)'
;MPKHKILDLTEVYEIRPSIKFDELDGHVQVIKEQNHWSQRFMRKLGVKIPLKSYKELDDYGTFIFTRIDGKKDVRELGRQLAEKYEEAGDQLYERLVPYLEHLDKNEKWIQKKM
;
A
#
# COMPACT_ATOMS: atom_id res chain seq x y z
N MET A 1 -22.60 13.18 -15.72
CA MET A 1 -21.75 14.01 -15.72
C MET A 1 -20.51 13.49 -15.53
N PRO A 2 -19.74 13.63 -16.27
CA PRO A 2 -18.55 13.18 -16.12
C PRO A 2 -17.92 14.00 -15.46
N LYS A 3 -17.43 13.63 -14.73
CA LYS A 3 -16.71 14.20 -14.16
C LYS A 3 -15.44 13.89 -14.41
N HIS A 4 -14.75 14.75 -14.90
CA HIS A 4 -13.35 14.67 -14.95
C HIS A 4 -12.88 14.89 -13.57
N LYS A 5 -12.56 13.83 -12.93
CA LYS A 5 -11.98 13.93 -11.63
C LYS A 5 -10.58 14.47 -11.84
N ILE A 6 -10.28 15.61 -11.26
CA ILE A 6 -8.93 16.15 -11.32
C ILE A 6 -8.11 15.34 -10.34
N LEU A 7 -7.09 14.68 -10.85
CA LEU A 7 -6.21 13.89 -10.00
C LEU A 7 -5.18 14.80 -9.34
N ASP A 8 -5.03 14.68 -8.02
CA ASP A 8 -4.03 15.45 -7.32
C ASP A 8 -2.73 14.66 -7.33
N LEU A 9 -1.81 15.04 -8.17
CA LEU A 9 -0.52 14.37 -8.30
C LEU A 9 0.55 14.95 -7.39
N THR A 10 0.18 15.92 -6.56
CA THR A 10 1.14 16.55 -5.65
C THR A 10 1.11 15.97 -4.25
N GLU A 11 0.20 15.03 -3.99
CA GLU A 11 0.14 14.40 -2.68
C GLU A 11 1.39 13.59 -2.40
N VAL A 12 1.90 13.69 -1.19
CA VAL A 12 3.05 12.91 -0.74
C VAL A 12 2.56 11.93 0.30
N TYR A 13 2.94 10.68 0.14
CA TYR A 13 2.54 9.63 1.07
C TYR A 13 3.74 9.11 1.85
N GLU A 14 3.50 8.62 3.03
CA GLU A 14 4.49 7.93 3.83
C GLU A 14 3.91 6.63 4.34
N ILE A 15 4.76 5.66 4.66
CA ILE A 15 4.30 4.42 5.25
C ILE A 15 3.98 4.71 6.71
N ARG A 16 2.81 4.27 7.18
CA ARG A 16 2.41 4.51 8.57
C ARG A 16 3.43 3.89 9.52
N PRO A 17 3.81 4.58 10.60
CA PRO A 17 4.85 4.07 11.49
C PRO A 17 4.53 2.71 12.13
N SER A 18 3.25 2.38 12.22
CA SER A 18 2.83 1.11 12.83
C SER A 18 2.95 -0.07 11.88
N ILE A 19 3.23 0.17 10.61
CA ILE A 19 3.25 -0.88 9.61
C ILE A 19 4.63 -1.51 9.54
N LYS A 20 4.64 -2.84 9.57
CA LYS A 20 5.86 -3.61 9.40
C LYS A 20 5.77 -4.42 8.12
N PHE A 21 6.86 -4.55 7.42
CA PHE A 21 6.90 -5.31 6.19
C PHE A 21 8.28 -5.88 5.95
N ASP A 22 8.33 -6.92 5.12
CA ASP A 22 9.57 -7.55 4.71
C ASP A 22 9.53 -7.76 3.20
N GLU A 23 10.67 -8.04 2.60
CA GLU A 23 10.74 -8.43 1.22
C GLU A 23 11.13 -9.89 1.15
N LEU A 24 10.38 -10.67 0.39
CA LEU A 24 10.64 -12.08 0.22
C LEU A 24 10.48 -12.41 -1.25
N ASP A 25 11.50 -12.98 -1.87
CA ASP A 25 11.49 -13.34 -3.29
C ASP A 25 11.14 -12.17 -4.21
N GLY A 26 11.61 -10.98 -3.85
CA GLY A 26 11.38 -9.79 -4.65
C GLY A 26 10.02 -9.14 -4.49
N HIS A 27 9.20 -9.62 -3.55
CA HIS A 27 7.90 -9.03 -3.29
C HIS A 27 7.80 -8.58 -1.84
N VAL A 28 7.14 -7.44 -1.63
CA VAL A 28 6.91 -6.93 -0.28
C VAL A 28 5.80 -7.76 0.36
N GLN A 29 6.03 -8.12 1.61
CA GLN A 29 5.02 -8.80 2.41
C GLN A 29 4.70 -7.89 3.60
N VAL A 30 3.48 -7.39 3.64
CA VAL A 30 3.05 -6.55 4.74
C VAL A 30 2.58 -7.45 5.87
N ILE A 31 3.14 -7.21 7.06
CA ILE A 31 2.85 -8.03 8.22
C ILE A 31 1.66 -7.45 8.96
N LYS A 32 0.61 -8.26 9.12
CA LYS A 32 -0.54 -7.82 9.87
C LYS A 32 -0.54 -8.55 11.19
N GLU A 33 -0.48 -7.80 12.27
CA GLU A 33 -0.57 -8.40 13.58
C GLU A 33 -2.03 -8.62 13.91
N GLN A 34 -2.37 -9.87 14.22
CA GLN A 34 -3.74 -10.18 14.55
C GLN A 34 -3.87 -10.20 16.05
N ASN A 35 -4.06 -9.01 16.62
CA ASN A 35 -4.18 -8.87 18.06
C ASN A 35 -5.52 -8.24 18.42
N HIS A 36 -6.56 -8.67 17.75
CA HIS A 36 -7.89 -8.16 17.98
C HIS A 36 -8.49 -8.85 19.21
N TRP A 37 -9.37 -8.16 19.91
CA TRP A 37 -9.95 -8.72 21.13
C TRP A 37 -10.66 -10.07 20.88
N SER A 38 -11.30 -10.22 19.73
CA SER A 38 -11.98 -11.48 19.41
C SER A 38 -11.00 -12.63 19.27
N GLN A 39 -9.81 -12.35 18.78
CA GLN A 39 -8.79 -13.38 18.68
C GLN A 39 -8.23 -13.77 20.03
N ARG A 40 -8.12 -12.81 20.95
CA ARG A 40 -7.72 -13.10 22.31
C ARG A 40 -8.77 -13.97 23.00
N PHE A 41 -10.03 -13.67 22.74
CA PHE A 41 -11.12 -14.46 23.30
C PHE A 41 -11.08 -15.88 22.76
N MET A 42 -10.87 -16.02 21.44
CA MET A 42 -10.78 -17.33 20.80
C MET A 42 -9.61 -18.14 21.35
N ARG A 43 -8.51 -17.48 21.68
CA ARG A 43 -7.38 -18.20 22.26
C ARG A 43 -7.70 -18.76 23.62
N LYS A 44 -8.48 -18.04 24.41
CA LYS A 44 -8.91 -18.55 25.71
C LYS A 44 -9.73 -19.81 25.57
N LEU A 45 -10.40 -19.96 24.45
CA LEU A 45 -11.19 -21.16 24.17
C LEU A 45 -10.33 -22.29 23.58
N GLY A 46 -9.02 -22.11 23.49
CA GLY A 46 -8.14 -23.15 22.99
C GLY A 46 -7.99 -23.20 21.49
N VAL A 47 -8.51 -22.18 20.79
CA VAL A 47 -8.38 -22.14 19.35
C VAL A 47 -7.04 -21.54 19.00
N LYS A 48 -6.28 -22.21 18.13
CA LYS A 48 -5.00 -21.67 17.69
C LYS A 48 -5.23 -20.72 16.55
N ILE A 49 -4.90 -19.45 16.77
CA ILE A 49 -5.00 -18.41 15.75
C ILE A 49 -3.61 -17.86 15.52
N PRO A 50 -3.17 -17.71 14.25
CA PRO A 50 -1.86 -17.13 13.99
C PRO A 50 -1.80 -15.71 14.54
N LEU A 51 -0.71 -15.37 15.18
CA LEU A 51 -0.51 -14.02 15.71
C LEU A 51 -0.25 -13.01 14.61
N LYS A 52 0.25 -13.47 13.50
CA LYS A 52 0.59 -12.60 12.38
C LYS A 52 0.13 -13.22 11.08
N SER A 53 -0.32 -12.38 10.20
CA SER A 53 -0.59 -12.81 8.84
C SER A 53 0.20 -11.90 7.90
N TYR A 54 0.41 -12.38 6.67
CA TYR A 54 1.20 -11.65 5.69
C TYR A 54 0.35 -11.41 4.45
N LYS A 55 0.46 -10.24 3.89
CA LYS A 55 -0.15 -9.96 2.60
C LYS A 55 0.94 -9.63 1.61
N GLU A 56 1.07 -10.46 0.60
CA GLU A 56 2.09 -10.28 -0.42
C GLU A 56 1.61 -9.30 -1.48
N LEU A 57 2.47 -8.39 -1.88
CA LEU A 57 2.17 -7.44 -2.95
C LEU A 57 2.75 -7.97 -4.25
N ASP A 58 2.07 -7.67 -5.35
CA ASP A 58 2.57 -8.05 -6.68
C ASP A 58 3.73 -7.15 -7.09
N ASP A 59 4.21 -7.28 -8.33
CA ASP A 59 5.35 -6.52 -8.79
C ASP A 59 5.09 -5.02 -8.76
N TYR A 60 3.91 -4.57 -9.20
CA TYR A 60 3.59 -3.15 -9.20
C TYR A 60 3.44 -2.62 -7.78
N GLY A 61 2.75 -3.36 -6.93
CA GLY A 61 2.55 -2.97 -5.55
C GLY A 61 3.87 -2.89 -4.79
N THR A 62 4.75 -3.86 -5.01
CA THR A 62 6.07 -3.87 -4.40
C THR A 62 6.89 -2.66 -4.86
N PHE A 63 6.85 -2.36 -6.16
CA PHE A 63 7.59 -1.24 -6.71
C PHE A 63 7.12 0.07 -6.07
N ILE A 64 5.80 0.27 -6.01
CA ILE A 64 5.24 1.49 -5.44
C ILE A 64 5.51 1.58 -3.94
N PHE A 65 5.26 0.51 -3.21
CA PHE A 65 5.41 0.50 -1.76
C PHE A 65 6.84 0.83 -1.33
N THR A 66 7.82 0.26 -2.04
CA THR A 66 9.22 0.47 -1.68
C THR A 66 9.71 1.88 -2.01
N ARG A 67 8.96 2.62 -2.82
CA ARG A 67 9.34 3.98 -3.18
C ARG A 67 8.60 5.06 -2.42
N ILE A 68 7.62 4.67 -1.60
CA ILE A 68 6.93 5.63 -0.74
C ILE A 68 7.85 5.97 0.42
N ASP A 69 8.35 7.19 0.45
CA ASP A 69 9.36 7.59 1.42
C ASP A 69 9.04 8.91 2.15
N GLY A 70 7.84 9.42 1.98
CA GLY A 70 7.49 10.71 2.60
C GLY A 70 8.08 11.91 1.92
N LYS A 71 8.67 11.74 0.74
CA LYS A 71 9.28 12.82 -0.02
C LYS A 71 8.81 12.89 -1.45
N LYS A 72 8.58 11.74 -2.09
CA LYS A 72 8.13 11.71 -3.47
C LYS A 72 6.64 11.91 -3.54
N ASP A 73 6.21 12.79 -4.43
CA ASP A 73 4.77 12.97 -4.66
C ASP A 73 4.27 11.90 -5.64
N VAL A 74 2.97 11.90 -5.87
CA VAL A 74 2.35 10.89 -6.75
C VAL A 74 2.91 11.01 -8.17
N ARG A 75 3.21 12.23 -8.62
CA ARG A 75 3.76 12.44 -9.95
C ARG A 75 5.11 11.72 -10.11
N GLU A 76 5.97 11.85 -9.12
CA GLU A 76 7.28 11.21 -9.17
C GLU A 76 7.17 9.67 -9.08
N LEU A 77 6.26 9.19 -8.24
CA LEU A 77 6.03 7.74 -8.16
C LEU A 77 5.56 7.19 -9.50
N GLY A 78 4.65 7.91 -10.16
CA GLY A 78 4.16 7.50 -11.47
C GLY A 78 5.23 7.57 -12.53
N ARG A 79 6.08 8.60 -12.48
CA ARG A 79 7.18 8.73 -13.44
C ARG A 79 8.14 7.55 -13.33
N GLN A 80 8.48 7.16 -12.11
CA GLN A 80 9.37 6.03 -11.90
C GLN A 80 8.71 4.71 -12.31
N LEU A 81 7.42 4.59 -12.05
CA LEU A 81 6.68 3.41 -12.46
C LEU A 81 6.66 3.26 -13.98
N ALA A 82 6.47 4.38 -14.69
CA ALA A 82 6.46 4.36 -16.15
C ALA A 82 7.83 4.02 -16.73
N GLU A 83 8.90 4.41 -16.05
CA GLU A 83 10.25 4.04 -16.49
C GLU A 83 10.49 2.54 -16.37
N LYS A 84 9.94 1.94 -15.33
CA LYS A 84 10.15 0.53 -15.09
C LYS A 84 9.19 -0.35 -15.91
N TYR A 85 7.94 0.10 -16.03
CA TYR A 85 6.91 -0.68 -16.68
C TYR A 85 6.26 0.14 -17.77
N GLU A 86 6.78 0.05 -19.00
CA GLU A 86 6.23 0.80 -20.12
C GLU A 86 4.77 0.48 -20.38
N GLU A 87 4.37 -0.74 -20.08
CA GLU A 87 2.98 -1.14 -20.29
C GLU A 87 2.01 -0.45 -19.35
N ALA A 88 2.49 0.25 -18.33
CA ALA A 88 1.60 1.00 -17.46
C ALA A 88 0.88 2.11 -18.23
N GLY A 89 1.56 2.69 -19.21
CA GLY A 89 0.92 3.44 -20.31
C GLY A 89 0.11 4.65 -19.95
N ASP A 90 -0.86 4.93 -20.81
CA ASP A 90 -1.58 6.18 -20.80
C ASP A 90 -2.50 6.39 -19.61
N GLN A 91 -2.93 5.36 -18.96
CA GLN A 91 -3.84 5.48 -17.82
C GLN A 91 -3.12 5.24 -16.50
N LEU A 92 -1.81 5.52 -16.49
CA LEU A 92 -1.01 5.25 -15.32
C LEU A 92 -1.55 5.93 -14.06
N TYR A 93 -1.78 7.23 -14.11
CA TYR A 93 -2.23 7.95 -12.93
C TYR A 93 -3.68 7.66 -12.57
N GLU A 94 -4.49 7.33 -13.56
CA GLU A 94 -5.88 6.94 -13.32
C GLU A 94 -5.99 5.62 -12.56
N ARG A 95 -4.92 4.82 -12.61
CA ARG A 95 -4.83 3.57 -11.85
C ARG A 95 -4.05 3.76 -10.56
N LEU A 96 -2.99 4.56 -10.60
CA LEU A 96 -2.12 4.77 -9.46
C LEU A 96 -2.82 5.50 -8.31
N VAL A 97 -3.55 6.57 -8.62
CA VAL A 97 -4.21 7.35 -7.57
C VAL A 97 -5.22 6.53 -6.79
N PRO A 98 -6.14 5.78 -7.43
CA PRO A 98 -7.06 4.93 -6.67
C PRO A 98 -6.35 3.83 -5.89
N TYR A 99 -5.25 3.31 -6.41
CA TYR A 99 -4.47 2.30 -5.71
C TYR A 99 -3.88 2.88 -4.42
N LEU A 100 -3.29 4.08 -4.49
CA LEU A 100 -2.75 4.73 -3.31
C LEU A 100 -3.84 5.05 -2.30
N GLU A 101 -5.00 5.49 -2.78
CA GLU A 101 -6.13 5.73 -1.89
C GLU A 101 -6.60 4.45 -1.21
N HIS A 102 -6.56 3.33 -1.92
CA HIS A 102 -6.89 2.04 -1.34
C HIS A 102 -5.91 1.67 -0.23
N LEU A 103 -4.61 1.87 -0.47
CA LEU A 103 -3.60 1.59 0.55
C LEU A 103 -3.75 2.49 1.77
N ASP A 104 -4.21 3.71 1.57
CA ASP A 104 -4.42 4.66 2.66
C ASP A 104 -5.70 4.37 3.44
N LYS A 105 -6.83 4.28 2.74
CA LYS A 105 -8.13 4.25 3.39
C LYS A 105 -8.64 2.87 3.71
N ASN A 106 -8.33 1.89 2.86
CA ASN A 106 -8.80 0.53 3.08
C ASN A 106 -7.80 -0.31 3.84
N GLU A 107 -6.57 -0.36 3.37
CA GLU A 107 -5.55 -1.17 4.03
C GLU A 107 -4.91 -0.44 5.20
N LYS A 108 -4.86 0.88 5.16
CA LYS A 108 -4.26 1.73 6.20
C LYS A 108 -2.77 1.45 6.39
N TRP A 109 -2.10 1.19 5.29
CA TRP A 109 -0.65 0.97 5.31
C TRP A 109 0.13 2.26 5.11
N ILE A 110 -0.45 3.22 4.38
CA ILE A 110 0.19 4.50 4.12
C ILE A 110 -0.72 5.62 4.57
N GLN A 111 -0.18 6.82 4.62
CA GLN A 111 -0.96 8.01 4.97
C GLN A 111 -0.37 9.19 4.25
N LYS A 112 -1.17 10.24 4.07
CA LYS A 112 -0.68 11.46 3.47
C LYS A 112 0.24 12.15 4.44
N LYS A 113 1.37 12.63 3.93
CA LYS A 113 2.30 13.34 4.77
C LYS A 113 1.82 14.76 4.96
N MET A 114 1.81 15.20 6.19
CA MET A 114 1.38 16.56 6.51
C MET A 114 2.54 17.54 6.41
#